data_d4f6a42965d20f18ae77b7156c5b3576
#
_entry.id   d4f6a42965d20f18ae77b7156c5b3576
#
_cell.length_a   1.000
_cell.length_b   1.000
_cell.length_c   1.000
_cell.angle_alpha   90.00
_cell.angle_beta   90.00
_cell.angle_gamma   90.00
#
_symmetry.space_group_name_H-M   'P 1'
#
loop_
_entity.id
_entity.type
_entity.pdbx_description
1 polymer ?
#
loop_
_entity_poly.entity_id
_entity_poly.type
_entity_poly.pdbx_seq_one_letter_code
_entity_poly.pdbx_strand_id
1 'polypeptide(L)'
;MKRNFIKKAATALLLVSTLALRACGKKAAGPVKIGVPDDGTNQSRAIKLLETAGLIEVDPAAGYTPELKDVTKYIYNIEIVPTTANTLTSTLGDYGASTINGTYAIPYGLVPSKDALIIEKQDENGDNPYVNIIAARTEDADNEVYKTIVDAFHTQTVAEFLLEAYKEAYFPAFDYNAEYTADDNFVNDILNYKSSKDGKTVVKVGVCGSSNDHWLAVQKVLDDENAGIYIELVAFDAYNLPNEALNNGDIDLNSFQH
;
A
#
# COMPACT_ATOMS: atom_id res chain seq x y z
N MET A 1 41.86 30.87 34.03
CA MET A 1 41.27 31.24 32.74
C MET A 1 40.05 30.39 32.49
N LYS A 2 38.85 30.95 32.67
CA LYS A 2 37.56 30.26 32.48
C LYS A 2 37.09 30.57 31.04
N ARG A 3 36.93 29.54 30.20
CA ARG A 3 36.26 29.68 28.87
C ARG A 3 34.82 29.23 28.99
N ASN A 4 33.91 30.16 28.88
CA ASN A 4 32.47 29.93 28.81
C ASN A 4 32.10 29.25 27.49
N PHE A 5 31.51 28.10 27.55
CA PHE A 5 30.80 27.46 26.42
C PHE A 5 29.38 28.03 26.33
N ILE A 6 29.13 28.87 25.34
CA ILE A 6 27.80 29.34 25.00
C ILE A 6 27.09 28.22 24.25
N LYS A 7 26.06 27.68 24.89
CA LYS A 7 25.12 26.78 24.22
C LYS A 7 24.25 27.58 23.25
N LYS A 8 24.44 27.39 21.97
CA LYS A 8 23.54 27.90 20.94
C LYS A 8 22.35 26.92 20.82
N ALA A 9 21.21 27.31 21.39
CA ALA A 9 19.94 26.72 21.08
C ALA A 9 19.55 27.13 19.65
N ALA A 10 19.45 26.18 18.74
CA ALA A 10 18.91 26.44 17.41
C ALA A 10 17.38 26.39 17.55
N THR A 11 16.79 27.59 17.61
CA THR A 11 15.35 27.77 17.48
C THR A 11 15.01 27.65 16.00
N ALA A 12 14.37 26.58 15.60
CA ALA A 12 13.81 26.46 14.24
C ALA A 12 12.66 27.46 14.12
N LEU A 13 12.92 28.56 13.44
CA LEU A 13 11.94 29.57 13.12
C LEU A 13 11.10 29.07 11.94
N LEU A 14 9.88 28.64 12.23
CA LEU A 14 8.85 28.38 11.23
C LEU A 14 8.54 29.72 10.55
N LEU A 15 9.07 29.94 9.34
CA LEU A 15 8.68 31.07 8.50
C LEU A 15 7.29 30.78 7.93
N VAL A 16 6.25 31.14 8.68
CA VAL A 16 4.92 31.37 8.11
C VAL A 16 5.01 32.62 7.27
N SER A 17 5.21 32.49 5.96
CA SER A 17 5.08 33.60 5.03
C SER A 17 3.61 33.99 4.94
N THR A 18 3.18 34.91 5.81
CA THR A 18 1.91 35.63 5.64
C THR A 18 2.07 36.54 4.43
N LEU A 19 1.74 36.03 3.24
CA LEU A 19 1.46 36.92 2.11
C LEU A 19 0.16 37.65 2.45
N ALA A 20 0.30 38.91 2.89
CA ALA A 20 -0.79 39.85 2.97
C ALA A 20 -1.28 40.16 1.54
N LEU A 21 -2.19 39.36 1.02
CA LEU A 21 -2.95 39.64 -0.21
C LEU A 21 -3.95 40.76 0.10
N ARG A 22 -3.59 41.99 -0.31
CA ARG A 22 -4.50 43.12 -0.31
C ARG A 22 -5.73 42.82 -1.16
N ALA A 23 -6.87 43.09 -0.55
CA ALA A 23 -8.20 42.93 -1.07
C ALA A 23 -8.38 43.59 -2.46
N CYS A 24 -8.69 42.76 -3.44
CA CYS A 24 -9.62 43.06 -4.52
C CYS A 24 -10.59 41.90 -4.50
N GLY A 25 -11.90 42.17 -4.38
CA GLY A 25 -13.02 41.24 -4.10
C GLY A 25 -12.92 39.87 -4.75
N LYS A 26 -12.10 38.99 -4.20
CA LYS A 26 -12.06 37.59 -4.59
C LYS A 26 -13.10 36.85 -3.75
N LYS A 27 -14.06 36.20 -4.42
CA LYS A 27 -14.86 35.13 -3.82
C LYS A 27 -13.95 34.32 -2.92
N ALA A 28 -14.39 34.03 -1.71
CA ALA A 28 -13.69 33.09 -0.83
C ALA A 28 -13.35 31.85 -1.65
N ALA A 29 -12.09 31.45 -1.66
CA ALA A 29 -11.70 30.21 -2.30
C ALA A 29 -12.53 29.07 -1.69
N GLY A 30 -13.11 28.23 -2.52
CA GLY A 30 -13.83 27.03 -2.05
C GLY A 30 -12.93 26.12 -1.20
N PRO A 31 -13.48 25.07 -0.59
CA PRO A 31 -12.68 24.13 0.17
C PRO A 31 -11.58 23.51 -0.70
N VAL A 32 -10.44 23.20 -0.08
CA VAL A 32 -9.40 22.39 -0.71
C VAL A 32 -9.90 20.95 -0.77
N LYS A 33 -10.02 20.40 -1.96
CA LYS A 33 -10.48 19.02 -2.15
C LYS A 33 -9.34 18.04 -1.85
N ILE A 34 -9.67 16.99 -1.10
CA ILE A 34 -8.77 15.86 -0.83
C ILE A 34 -9.42 14.59 -1.37
N GLY A 35 -8.78 13.98 -2.37
CA GLY A 35 -9.22 12.72 -2.94
C GLY A 35 -8.90 11.56 -1.99
N VAL A 36 -9.87 10.66 -1.75
CA VAL A 36 -9.69 9.45 -0.95
C VAL A 36 -10.31 8.26 -1.68
N PRO A 37 -9.84 7.00 -1.45
CA PRO A 37 -10.51 5.82 -1.99
C PRO A 37 -11.99 5.76 -1.62
N ASP A 38 -12.82 5.25 -2.52
CA ASP A 38 -14.26 5.09 -2.31
C ASP A 38 -14.67 3.71 -1.77
N ASP A 39 -13.75 2.75 -1.75
CA ASP A 39 -13.97 1.45 -1.11
C ASP A 39 -13.84 1.56 0.42
N GLY A 40 -14.69 0.80 1.14
CA GLY A 40 -14.86 0.95 2.58
C GLY A 40 -13.58 0.85 3.38
N THR A 41 -12.72 -0.12 3.08
CA THR A 41 -11.49 -0.37 3.84
C THR A 41 -10.45 0.72 3.61
N ASN A 42 -10.15 1.04 2.36
CA ASN A 42 -9.14 2.06 2.05
C ASN A 42 -9.64 3.47 2.37
N GLN A 43 -10.95 3.72 2.30
CA GLN A 43 -11.53 4.98 2.78
C GLN A 43 -11.32 5.16 4.27
N SER A 44 -11.54 4.11 5.07
CA SER A 44 -11.31 4.14 6.52
C SER A 44 -9.85 4.44 6.85
N ARG A 45 -8.90 3.78 6.16
CA ARG A 45 -7.46 4.07 6.28
C ARG A 45 -7.12 5.51 5.90
N ALA A 46 -7.70 6.00 4.81
CA ALA A 46 -7.53 7.39 4.38
C ALA A 46 -8.01 8.38 5.45
N ILE A 47 -9.17 8.15 6.05
CA ILE A 47 -9.71 8.97 7.13
C ILE A 47 -8.76 8.97 8.34
N LYS A 48 -8.23 7.81 8.73
CA LYS A 48 -7.23 7.72 9.82
C LYS A 48 -5.93 8.45 9.48
N LEU A 49 -5.49 8.40 8.22
CA LEU A 49 -4.30 9.13 7.78
C LEU A 49 -4.53 10.65 7.83
N LEU A 50 -5.71 11.14 7.42
CA LEU A 50 -6.07 12.55 7.52
C LEU A 50 -6.18 13.03 8.97
N GLU A 51 -6.67 12.19 9.88
CA GLU A 51 -6.65 12.46 11.32
C GLU A 51 -5.21 12.56 11.84
N THR A 52 -4.35 11.60 11.49
CA THR A 52 -2.92 11.62 11.83
C THR A 52 -2.21 12.86 11.29
N ALA A 53 -2.60 13.33 10.10
CA ALA A 53 -2.12 14.58 9.52
C ALA A 53 -2.64 15.84 10.22
N GLY A 54 -3.57 15.72 11.17
CA GLY A 54 -4.18 16.84 11.88
C GLY A 54 -5.15 17.66 11.04
N LEU A 55 -5.72 17.08 9.99
CA LEU A 55 -6.65 17.76 9.09
C LEU A 55 -8.10 17.64 9.54
N ILE A 56 -8.43 16.57 10.26
CA ILE A 56 -9.75 16.25 10.78
C ILE A 56 -9.68 15.66 12.19
N GLU A 57 -10.80 15.62 12.90
CA GLU A 57 -11.00 14.82 14.10
C GLU A 57 -12.07 13.76 13.81
N VAL A 58 -11.85 12.54 14.29
CA VAL A 58 -12.74 11.38 14.08
C VAL A 58 -13.29 10.92 15.41
N ASP A 59 -14.52 10.38 15.43
CA ASP A 59 -15.09 9.77 16.62
C ASP A 59 -14.23 8.55 17.04
N PRO A 60 -13.65 8.55 18.25
CA PRO A 60 -12.85 7.41 18.73
C PRO A 60 -13.63 6.08 18.78
N ALA A 61 -14.97 6.14 18.86
CA ALA A 61 -15.81 4.95 18.87
C ALA A 61 -15.83 4.21 17.52
N ALA A 62 -15.43 4.87 16.41
CA ALA A 62 -15.34 4.25 15.10
C ALA A 62 -14.16 3.26 14.95
N GLY A 63 -13.20 3.30 15.88
CA GLY A 63 -12.07 2.35 15.91
C GLY A 63 -11.22 2.36 14.63
N TYR A 64 -11.02 1.18 14.03
CA TYR A 64 -10.22 1.01 12.82
C TYR A 64 -11.00 1.25 11.51
N THR A 65 -12.32 1.34 11.57
CA THR A 65 -13.19 1.43 10.37
C THR A 65 -14.05 2.70 10.34
N PRO A 66 -13.47 3.90 10.53
CA PRO A 66 -14.26 5.13 10.43
C PRO A 66 -14.78 5.33 9.01
N GLU A 67 -16.00 5.82 8.93
CA GLU A 67 -16.62 6.33 7.69
C GLU A 67 -16.64 7.87 7.71
N LEU A 68 -16.99 8.50 6.60
CA LEU A 68 -17.07 9.97 6.52
C LEU A 68 -18.06 10.58 7.55
N LYS A 69 -19.09 9.84 7.93
CA LYS A 69 -20.05 10.27 8.97
C LYS A 69 -19.44 10.37 10.37
N ASP A 70 -18.30 9.66 10.59
CA ASP A 70 -17.62 9.63 11.88
C ASP A 70 -16.59 10.77 12.02
N VAL A 71 -16.41 11.59 10.97
CA VAL A 71 -15.63 12.81 11.04
C VAL A 71 -16.39 13.85 11.82
N THR A 72 -15.91 14.13 13.03
CA THR A 72 -16.58 15.05 13.98
C THR A 72 -16.20 16.51 13.75
N LYS A 73 -15.03 16.75 13.12
CA LYS A 73 -14.57 18.11 12.87
C LYS A 73 -13.56 18.18 11.71
N TYR A 74 -13.68 19.20 10.91
CA TYR A 74 -12.71 19.62 9.91
C TYR A 74 -11.88 20.77 10.50
N ILE A 75 -10.55 20.58 10.62
CA ILE A 75 -9.65 21.59 11.20
C ILE A 75 -9.41 22.74 10.23
N TYR A 76 -9.43 22.44 8.93
CA TYR A 76 -9.24 23.40 7.86
C TYR A 76 -10.45 23.38 6.91
N ASN A 77 -10.53 24.37 6.02
CA ASN A 77 -11.57 24.42 4.98
C ASN A 77 -11.25 23.41 3.86
N ILE A 78 -11.50 22.14 4.11
CA ILE A 78 -11.28 21.02 3.21
C ILE A 78 -12.58 20.29 2.90
N GLU A 79 -12.61 19.60 1.77
CA GLU A 79 -13.67 18.69 1.34
C GLU A 79 -13.03 17.33 1.03
N ILE A 80 -13.49 16.27 1.68
CA ILE A 80 -13.06 14.90 1.39
C ILE A 80 -13.93 14.38 0.25
N VAL A 81 -13.27 13.91 -0.84
CA VAL A 81 -13.94 13.48 -2.06
C VAL A 81 -13.62 12.00 -2.31
N PRO A 82 -14.58 11.09 -2.02
CA PRO A 82 -14.42 9.68 -2.38
C PRO A 82 -14.29 9.52 -3.90
N THR A 83 -13.30 8.74 -4.31
CA THR A 83 -12.93 8.55 -5.72
C THR A 83 -12.39 7.14 -5.89
N THR A 84 -12.68 6.50 -7.00
CA THR A 84 -12.18 5.14 -7.26
C THR A 84 -10.66 5.10 -7.17
N ALA A 85 -10.14 4.20 -6.35
CA ALA A 85 -8.74 4.19 -5.91
C ALA A 85 -7.72 4.20 -7.05
N ASN A 86 -7.97 3.45 -8.13
CA ASN A 86 -7.09 3.39 -9.31
C ASN A 86 -7.02 4.69 -10.11
N THR A 87 -7.94 5.62 -9.92
CA THR A 87 -7.98 6.91 -10.65
C THR A 87 -7.28 8.04 -9.89
N LEU A 88 -7.03 7.88 -8.58
CA LEU A 88 -6.48 8.93 -7.71
C LEU A 88 -5.10 9.43 -8.16
N THR A 89 -4.27 8.56 -8.73
CA THR A 89 -2.97 8.96 -9.28
C THR A 89 -3.11 9.85 -10.50
N SER A 90 -3.96 9.47 -11.45
CA SER A 90 -4.16 10.21 -12.70
C SER A 90 -4.91 11.53 -12.50
N THR A 91 -5.73 11.62 -11.46
CA THR A 91 -6.52 12.81 -11.10
C THR A 91 -5.90 13.64 -9.97
N LEU A 92 -4.66 13.33 -9.56
CA LEU A 92 -3.99 14.04 -8.46
C LEU A 92 -3.97 15.57 -8.66
N GLY A 93 -3.87 16.04 -9.90
CA GLY A 93 -3.90 17.46 -10.23
C GLY A 93 -5.24 18.16 -10.01
N ASP A 94 -6.33 17.43 -9.82
CA ASP A 94 -7.68 17.94 -9.58
C ASP A 94 -7.95 18.20 -8.08
N TYR A 95 -7.04 17.73 -7.22
CA TYR A 95 -7.11 17.82 -5.77
C TYR A 95 -5.97 18.67 -5.20
N GLY A 96 -6.17 19.19 -4.01
CA GLY A 96 -5.08 19.79 -3.22
C GLY A 96 -4.12 18.74 -2.66
N ALA A 97 -4.65 17.54 -2.38
CA ALA A 97 -3.92 16.32 -2.01
C ALA A 97 -4.81 15.10 -2.27
N SER A 98 -4.21 13.91 -2.28
CA SER A 98 -4.95 12.64 -2.33
C SER A 98 -4.26 11.59 -1.46
N THR A 99 -5.05 10.70 -0.87
CA THR A 99 -4.52 9.48 -0.24
C THR A 99 -4.49 8.38 -1.28
N ILE A 100 -3.31 7.82 -1.53
CA ILE A 100 -3.10 6.88 -2.64
C ILE A 100 -2.47 5.60 -2.11
N ASN A 101 -3.09 4.46 -2.43
CA ASN A 101 -2.53 3.15 -2.09
C ASN A 101 -1.23 2.87 -2.85
N GLY A 102 -0.28 2.20 -2.20
CA GLY A 102 1.00 1.80 -2.81
C GLY A 102 0.83 1.02 -4.11
N THR A 103 -0.20 0.17 -4.19
CA THR A 103 -0.61 -0.59 -5.38
C THR A 103 -0.74 0.27 -6.65
N TYR A 104 -1.20 1.51 -6.50
CA TYR A 104 -1.37 2.45 -7.63
C TYR A 104 -0.30 3.52 -7.69
N ALA A 105 0.27 3.91 -6.54
CA ALA A 105 1.32 4.92 -6.47
C ALA A 105 2.61 4.47 -7.16
N ILE A 106 3.07 3.25 -6.88
CA ILE A 106 4.34 2.70 -7.39
C ILE A 106 4.35 2.58 -8.91
N PRO A 107 3.37 1.95 -9.57
CA PRO A 107 3.34 1.86 -11.03
C PRO A 107 3.24 3.23 -11.71
N TYR A 108 2.68 4.22 -11.02
CA TYR A 108 2.59 5.60 -11.51
C TYR A 108 3.93 6.35 -11.39
N GLY A 109 4.92 5.75 -10.73
CA GLY A 109 6.26 6.32 -10.54
C GLY A 109 6.39 7.17 -9.27
N LEU A 110 5.39 7.15 -8.38
CA LEU A 110 5.47 7.81 -7.07
C LEU A 110 6.23 6.95 -6.07
N VAL A 111 7.19 7.54 -5.39
CA VAL A 111 7.98 6.89 -4.34
C VAL A 111 7.52 7.43 -2.98
N PRO A 112 6.84 6.62 -2.14
CA PRO A 112 6.25 7.09 -0.89
C PRO A 112 7.21 7.88 -0.01
N SER A 113 8.45 7.41 0.18
CA SER A 113 9.46 8.08 1.00
C SER A 113 9.96 9.43 0.47
N LYS A 114 9.63 9.79 -0.79
CA LYS A 114 10.07 11.03 -1.44
C LYS A 114 8.91 11.97 -1.78
N ASP A 115 7.80 11.40 -2.24
CA ASP A 115 6.72 12.14 -2.87
C ASP A 115 5.52 12.35 -1.92
N ALA A 116 5.40 11.52 -0.86
CA ALA A 116 4.32 11.67 0.10
C ALA A 116 4.57 12.79 1.11
N LEU A 117 3.52 13.54 1.45
CA LEU A 117 3.53 14.51 2.56
C LEU A 117 3.47 13.80 3.91
N ILE A 118 2.81 12.65 3.97
CA ILE A 118 2.70 11.77 5.13
C ILE A 118 2.49 10.35 4.63
N ILE A 119 3.06 9.39 5.34
CA ILE A 119 2.91 7.95 5.09
C ILE A 119 2.20 7.33 6.28
N GLU A 120 1.29 6.39 6.01
CA GLU A 120 0.69 5.54 7.03
C GLU A 120 1.79 4.77 7.76
N LYS A 121 1.82 4.91 9.08
CA LYS A 121 2.78 4.17 9.90
C LYS A 121 2.23 2.78 10.20
N GLN A 122 3.09 1.78 10.12
CA GLN A 122 2.77 0.47 10.67
C GLN A 122 2.69 0.58 12.20
N ASP A 123 1.75 -0.16 12.80
CA ASP A 123 1.70 -0.29 14.25
C ASP A 123 2.85 -1.22 14.68
N GLU A 124 3.84 -0.65 15.38
CA GLU A 124 5.01 -1.38 15.90
C GLU A 124 4.61 -2.42 16.98
N ASN A 125 3.38 -2.37 17.49
CA ASN A 125 2.89 -3.27 18.55
C ASN A 125 2.26 -4.57 18.02
N GLY A 126 2.26 -4.81 16.71
CA GLY A 126 1.99 -6.12 16.12
C GLY A 126 0.55 -6.41 15.70
N ASP A 127 -0.42 -5.58 16.06
CA ASP A 127 -1.82 -5.74 15.65
C ASP A 127 -2.14 -4.87 14.43
N ASN A 128 -1.43 -5.12 13.30
CA ASN A 128 -1.76 -4.42 12.06
C ASN A 128 -2.95 -5.09 11.37
N PRO A 129 -4.17 -4.49 11.42
CA PRO A 129 -5.36 -5.07 10.79
C PRO A 129 -5.29 -5.02 9.24
N TYR A 130 -4.27 -4.42 8.69
CA TYR A 130 -4.10 -4.19 7.25
C TYR A 130 -3.03 -5.07 6.62
N VAL A 131 -2.67 -6.18 7.27
CA VAL A 131 -1.79 -7.20 6.68
C VAL A 131 -2.53 -7.87 5.53
N ASN A 132 -1.95 -7.80 4.33
CA ASN A 132 -2.52 -8.48 3.18
C ASN A 132 -2.39 -9.99 3.32
N ILE A 133 -3.41 -10.71 2.87
CA ILE A 133 -3.49 -12.17 2.93
C ILE A 133 -3.59 -12.78 1.53
N ILE A 134 -3.26 -14.06 1.43
CA ILE A 134 -3.62 -14.91 0.31
C ILE A 134 -4.89 -15.66 0.71
N ALA A 135 -5.98 -15.42 0.01
CA ALA A 135 -7.28 -16.03 0.31
C ALA A 135 -7.67 -17.08 -0.73
N ALA A 136 -8.29 -18.17 -0.23
CA ALA A 136 -8.90 -19.23 -1.02
C ALA A 136 -10.39 -19.35 -0.67
N ARG A 137 -11.16 -20.11 -1.46
CA ARG A 137 -12.52 -20.52 -1.07
C ARG A 137 -12.45 -21.44 0.15
N THR A 138 -13.49 -21.47 0.96
CA THR A 138 -13.55 -22.28 2.19
C THR A 138 -13.37 -23.78 1.90
N GLU A 139 -13.93 -24.27 0.81
CA GLU A 139 -13.82 -25.66 0.38
C GLU A 139 -12.39 -26.05 -0.05
N ASP A 140 -11.56 -25.08 -0.38
CA ASP A 140 -10.16 -25.27 -0.80
C ASP A 140 -9.15 -25.05 0.32
N ALA A 141 -9.59 -24.80 1.56
CA ALA A 141 -8.72 -24.44 2.69
C ALA A 141 -7.62 -25.49 2.99
N ASP A 142 -7.87 -26.77 2.66
CA ASP A 142 -6.93 -27.85 2.85
C ASP A 142 -6.18 -28.26 1.57
N ASN A 143 -6.25 -27.46 0.51
CA ASN A 143 -5.57 -27.73 -0.76
C ASN A 143 -4.05 -27.60 -0.60
N GLU A 144 -3.33 -28.72 -0.72
CA GLU A 144 -1.87 -28.79 -0.53
C GLU A 144 -1.10 -27.95 -1.57
N VAL A 145 -1.63 -27.80 -2.79
CA VAL A 145 -1.03 -26.93 -3.82
C VAL A 145 -1.05 -25.47 -3.35
N TYR A 146 -2.16 -25.04 -2.75
CA TYR A 146 -2.28 -23.66 -2.26
C TYR A 146 -1.41 -23.40 -1.03
N LYS A 147 -1.30 -24.40 -0.13
CA LYS A 147 -0.36 -24.33 1.00
C LYS A 147 1.08 -24.19 0.52
N THR A 148 1.49 -24.98 -0.49
CA THR A 148 2.83 -24.89 -1.08
C THR A 148 3.10 -23.49 -1.67
N ILE A 149 2.11 -22.84 -2.28
CA ILE A 149 2.25 -21.46 -2.77
C ILE A 149 2.43 -20.47 -1.62
N VAL A 150 1.66 -20.62 -0.53
CA VAL A 150 1.79 -19.77 0.66
C VAL A 150 3.16 -19.96 1.30
N ASP A 151 3.64 -21.20 1.43
CA ASP A 151 4.97 -21.50 1.97
C ASP A 151 6.07 -20.87 1.09
N ALA A 152 5.96 -20.97 -0.22
CA ALA A 152 6.88 -20.32 -1.15
C ALA A 152 6.85 -18.79 -1.05
N PHE A 153 5.69 -18.21 -0.77
CA PHE A 153 5.55 -16.77 -0.53
C PHE A 153 6.26 -16.34 0.77
N HIS A 154 6.23 -17.16 1.81
CA HIS A 154 6.83 -16.87 3.12
C HIS A 154 8.33 -17.22 3.17
N THR A 155 9.06 -17.02 2.08
CA THR A 155 10.50 -17.31 2.00
C THR A 155 11.36 -16.05 2.08
N GLN A 156 12.62 -16.24 2.44
CA GLN A 156 13.63 -15.18 2.45
C GLN A 156 13.75 -14.47 1.09
N THR A 157 13.71 -15.23 0.00
CA THR A 157 13.78 -14.69 -1.37
C THR A 157 12.67 -13.69 -1.66
N VAL A 158 11.44 -14.00 -1.24
CA VAL A 158 10.30 -13.10 -1.43
C VAL A 158 10.39 -11.88 -0.52
N ALA A 159 10.83 -12.07 0.75
CA ALA A 159 11.05 -10.96 1.68
C ALA A 159 12.08 -9.96 1.13
N GLU A 160 13.23 -10.43 0.67
CA GLU A 160 14.28 -9.60 0.07
C GLU A 160 13.77 -8.86 -1.17
N PHE A 161 13.01 -9.55 -2.04
CA PHE A 161 12.44 -8.90 -3.21
C PHE A 161 11.46 -7.78 -2.84
N LEU A 162 10.58 -8.00 -1.86
CA LEU A 162 9.66 -6.98 -1.38
C LEU A 162 10.39 -5.74 -0.87
N LEU A 163 11.45 -5.92 -0.08
CA LEU A 163 12.20 -4.82 0.51
C LEU A 163 13.04 -4.06 -0.53
N GLU A 164 13.73 -4.78 -1.43
CA GLU A 164 14.63 -4.17 -2.41
C GLU A 164 13.90 -3.54 -3.60
N ALA A 165 12.87 -4.21 -4.13
CA ALA A 165 12.16 -3.73 -5.31
C ALA A 165 11.18 -2.60 -4.99
N TYR A 166 10.51 -2.68 -3.83
CA TYR A 166 9.43 -1.73 -3.49
C TYR A 166 9.81 -0.66 -2.46
N LYS A 167 11.02 -0.68 -1.92
CA LYS A 167 11.66 0.41 -1.14
C LYS A 167 10.70 1.12 -0.16
N GLU A 168 10.42 0.51 0.95
CA GLU A 168 9.55 1.05 2.01
C GLU A 168 8.05 1.17 1.66
N ALA A 169 7.63 0.66 0.50
CA ALA A 169 6.21 0.64 0.12
C ALA A 169 5.52 -0.69 0.45
N TYR A 170 6.29 -1.78 0.53
CA TYR A 170 5.84 -3.10 0.93
C TYR A 170 6.78 -3.68 1.97
N PHE A 171 6.21 -4.35 2.96
CA PHE A 171 6.96 -4.99 4.03
C PHE A 171 6.47 -6.44 4.20
N PRO A 172 7.38 -7.41 4.40
CA PRO A 172 6.98 -8.76 4.74
C PRO A 172 6.24 -8.76 6.09
N ALA A 173 5.10 -9.46 6.15
CA ALA A 173 4.34 -9.69 7.38
C ALA A 173 4.53 -11.14 7.88
N PHE A 174 5.68 -11.72 7.59
CA PHE A 174 6.09 -13.06 7.99
C PHE A 174 7.57 -13.03 8.43
N ASP A 175 8.01 -14.09 9.10
CA ASP A 175 9.37 -14.17 9.63
C ASP A 175 10.41 -14.23 8.51
N TYR A 176 11.43 -13.38 8.58
CA TYR A 176 12.56 -13.36 7.67
C TYR A 176 13.83 -12.88 8.40
N ASN A 177 15.00 -13.17 7.84
CA ASN A 177 16.26 -12.64 8.35
C ASN A 177 16.47 -11.21 7.84
N ALA A 178 16.38 -10.22 8.73
CA ALA A 178 16.61 -8.82 8.39
C ALA A 178 18.09 -8.47 8.16
N GLU A 179 19.03 -9.34 8.65
CA GLU A 179 20.46 -9.21 8.42
C GLU A 179 20.87 -9.97 7.15
N TYR A 180 20.40 -9.49 6.00
CA TYR A 180 20.80 -10.03 4.69
C TYR A 180 21.58 -8.99 3.90
N THR A 181 22.37 -9.46 2.94
CA THR A 181 23.01 -8.58 1.95
C THR A 181 22.49 -9.00 0.58
N ALA A 182 21.63 -8.18 0.00
CA ALA A 182 21.15 -8.43 -1.35
C ALA A 182 22.31 -8.31 -2.36
N ASP A 183 22.34 -9.20 -3.34
CA ASP A 183 23.18 -9.06 -4.52
C ASP A 183 22.69 -7.87 -5.34
N ASP A 184 23.60 -7.04 -5.86
CA ASP A 184 23.26 -5.87 -6.70
C ASP A 184 22.38 -6.22 -7.92
N ASN A 185 22.40 -7.47 -8.38
CA ASN A 185 21.60 -7.96 -9.49
C ASN A 185 20.32 -8.69 -9.07
N PHE A 186 20.14 -8.97 -7.79
CA PHE A 186 19.05 -9.84 -7.30
C PHE A 186 17.66 -9.47 -7.84
N VAL A 187 17.28 -8.20 -7.74
CA VAL A 187 15.97 -7.73 -8.24
C VAL A 187 15.88 -7.93 -9.76
N ASN A 188 16.94 -7.59 -10.51
CA ASN A 188 16.95 -7.75 -11.95
C ASN A 188 16.89 -9.23 -12.38
N ASP A 189 17.53 -10.11 -11.64
CA ASP A 189 17.49 -11.56 -11.92
C ASP A 189 16.08 -12.12 -11.73
N ILE A 190 15.36 -11.68 -10.69
CA ILE A 190 13.95 -12.03 -10.49
C ILE A 190 13.07 -11.44 -11.60
N LEU A 191 13.19 -10.15 -11.91
CA LEU A 191 12.39 -9.50 -12.96
C LEU A 191 12.59 -10.13 -14.35
N ASN A 192 13.77 -10.67 -14.62
CA ASN A 192 14.09 -11.36 -15.86
C ASN A 192 13.83 -12.86 -15.82
N TYR A 193 13.42 -13.40 -14.66
CA TYR A 193 13.12 -14.83 -14.50
C TYR A 193 11.98 -15.25 -15.45
N LYS A 194 12.14 -16.40 -16.06
CA LYS A 194 11.13 -16.97 -16.97
C LYS A 194 10.86 -18.42 -16.58
N SER A 195 9.61 -18.69 -16.28
CA SER A 195 9.10 -20.03 -16.03
C SER A 195 8.26 -20.51 -17.20
N SER A 196 8.20 -21.84 -17.42
CA SER A 196 7.24 -22.46 -18.33
C SER A 196 6.13 -23.14 -17.53
N LYS A 197 4.92 -23.11 -18.05
CA LYS A 197 3.77 -23.83 -17.51
C LYS A 197 3.69 -25.30 -17.97
N ASP A 198 4.57 -25.71 -18.88
CA ASP A 198 4.51 -27.06 -19.45
C ASP A 198 4.73 -28.13 -18.38
N GLY A 199 3.77 -29.02 -18.26
CA GLY A 199 3.81 -30.13 -17.28
C GLY A 199 3.55 -29.71 -15.81
N LYS A 200 3.16 -28.45 -15.56
CA LYS A 200 2.87 -27.94 -14.21
C LYS A 200 1.35 -27.78 -13.97
N THR A 201 0.96 -27.85 -12.71
CA THR A 201 -0.36 -27.42 -12.27
C THR A 201 -0.45 -25.91 -12.32
N VAL A 202 -1.37 -25.38 -13.11
CA VAL A 202 -1.58 -23.93 -13.21
C VAL A 202 -2.54 -23.49 -12.11
N VAL A 203 -2.14 -22.48 -11.33
CA VAL A 203 -2.95 -21.83 -10.30
C VAL A 203 -3.12 -20.36 -10.65
N LYS A 204 -4.36 -19.92 -10.79
CA LYS A 204 -4.71 -18.54 -11.09
C LYS A 204 -4.79 -17.72 -9.80
N VAL A 205 -3.97 -16.69 -9.69
CA VAL A 205 -3.95 -15.79 -8.54
C VAL A 205 -4.44 -14.41 -8.95
N GLY A 206 -5.56 -13.99 -8.37
CA GLY A 206 -6.11 -12.65 -8.56
C GLY A 206 -5.32 -11.61 -7.78
N VAL A 207 -4.90 -10.55 -8.46
CA VAL A 207 -4.13 -9.44 -7.89
C VAL A 207 -4.73 -8.12 -8.34
N CYS A 208 -4.45 -7.02 -7.60
CA CYS A 208 -4.89 -5.68 -7.99
C CYS A 208 -3.73 -4.84 -8.51
N GLY A 209 -4.01 -4.04 -9.54
CA GLY A 209 -3.04 -3.17 -10.17
C GLY A 209 -1.92 -3.94 -10.89
N SER A 210 -0.84 -3.25 -11.22
CA SER A 210 0.27 -3.79 -12.03
C SER A 210 1.57 -4.02 -11.25
N SER A 211 1.62 -3.67 -9.96
CA SER A 211 2.82 -3.82 -9.12
C SER A 211 2.82 -5.15 -8.37
N ASN A 212 2.98 -6.25 -9.12
CA ASN A 212 2.86 -7.61 -8.59
C ASN A 212 4.08 -8.49 -8.92
N ASP A 213 5.24 -7.88 -9.18
CA ASP A 213 6.46 -8.58 -9.62
C ASP A 213 7.03 -9.52 -8.55
N HIS A 214 6.67 -9.34 -7.27
CA HIS A 214 7.02 -10.27 -6.19
C HIS A 214 6.52 -11.70 -6.44
N TRP A 215 5.47 -11.88 -7.25
CA TRP A 215 5.02 -13.20 -7.66
C TRP A 215 6.00 -13.91 -8.61
N LEU A 216 6.92 -13.17 -9.27
CA LEU A 216 8.05 -13.79 -10.00
C LEU A 216 9.04 -14.42 -9.03
N ALA A 217 9.27 -13.80 -7.85
CA ALA A 217 10.09 -14.40 -6.81
C ALA A 217 9.44 -15.68 -6.26
N VAL A 218 8.12 -15.68 -6.02
CA VAL A 218 7.37 -16.87 -5.61
C VAL A 218 7.49 -17.96 -6.66
N GLN A 219 7.29 -17.63 -7.94
CA GLN A 219 7.42 -18.61 -9.04
C GLN A 219 8.84 -19.19 -9.10
N LYS A 220 9.85 -18.38 -8.91
CA LYS A 220 11.24 -18.85 -8.88
C LYS A 220 11.47 -19.85 -7.74
N VAL A 221 10.98 -19.57 -6.53
CA VAL A 221 11.06 -20.49 -5.38
C VAL A 221 10.38 -21.81 -5.71
N LEU A 222 9.15 -21.78 -6.22
CA LEU A 222 8.40 -22.99 -6.63
C LEU A 222 9.16 -23.82 -7.66
N ASP A 223 9.87 -23.16 -8.58
CA ASP A 223 10.65 -23.85 -9.61
C ASP A 223 11.95 -24.43 -9.05
N ASP A 224 12.65 -23.70 -8.20
CA ASP A 224 13.88 -24.16 -7.53
C ASP A 224 13.60 -25.39 -6.64
N GLU A 225 12.41 -25.45 -6.02
CA GLU A 225 11.95 -26.58 -5.21
C GLU A 225 11.32 -27.71 -6.04
N ASN A 226 11.21 -27.55 -7.35
CA ASN A 226 10.55 -28.50 -8.25
C ASN A 226 9.10 -28.81 -7.84
N ALA A 227 8.36 -27.84 -7.35
CA ALA A 227 6.99 -28.01 -6.85
C ALA A 227 5.97 -28.40 -7.94
N GLY A 228 6.32 -28.26 -9.22
CA GLY A 228 5.42 -28.58 -10.34
C GLY A 228 4.21 -27.66 -10.42
N ILE A 229 4.32 -26.42 -9.93
CA ILE A 229 3.25 -25.41 -9.90
C ILE A 229 3.65 -24.22 -10.77
N TYR A 230 2.68 -23.69 -11.52
CA TYR A 230 2.82 -22.46 -12.27
C TYR A 230 1.76 -21.44 -11.83
N ILE A 231 2.20 -20.25 -11.48
CA ILE A 231 1.32 -19.15 -11.08
C ILE A 231 0.95 -18.34 -12.32
N GLU A 232 -0.35 -18.25 -12.58
CA GLU A 232 -0.92 -17.37 -13.60
C GLU A 232 -1.61 -16.19 -12.91
N LEU A 233 -1.04 -14.99 -13.02
CA LEU A 233 -1.63 -13.80 -12.42
C LEU A 233 -2.80 -13.29 -13.25
N VAL A 234 -3.92 -13.00 -12.58
CA VAL A 234 -5.10 -12.34 -13.14
C VAL A 234 -5.23 -10.97 -12.47
N ALA A 235 -4.86 -9.91 -13.18
CA ALA A 235 -4.89 -8.57 -12.67
C ALA A 235 -6.27 -7.94 -12.78
N PHE A 236 -6.72 -7.28 -11.72
CA PHE A 236 -7.95 -6.52 -11.65
C PHE A 236 -7.66 -5.04 -11.42
N ASP A 237 -8.44 -4.18 -12.04
CA ASP A 237 -8.27 -2.73 -11.92
C ASP A 237 -8.90 -2.14 -10.65
N ALA A 238 -9.82 -2.86 -10.00
CA ALA A 238 -10.55 -2.38 -8.84
C ALA A 238 -10.67 -3.47 -7.75
N TYR A 239 -10.65 -3.03 -6.49
CA TYR A 239 -10.63 -3.92 -5.31
C TYR A 239 -11.92 -4.73 -5.08
N ASN A 240 -13.03 -4.35 -5.68
CA ASN A 240 -14.30 -5.08 -5.54
C ASN A 240 -14.42 -6.31 -6.45
N LEU A 241 -13.52 -6.50 -7.42
CA LEU A 241 -13.65 -7.54 -8.45
C LEU A 241 -13.03 -8.90 -8.05
N PRO A 242 -11.84 -8.98 -7.41
CA PRO A 242 -11.19 -10.28 -7.21
C PRO A 242 -11.96 -11.23 -6.29
N ASN A 243 -12.65 -10.71 -5.27
CA ASN A 243 -13.44 -11.57 -4.37
C ASN A 243 -14.62 -12.22 -5.08
N GLU A 244 -15.26 -11.50 -6.00
CA GLU A 244 -16.32 -12.04 -6.82
C GLU A 244 -15.78 -13.11 -7.78
N ALA A 245 -14.65 -12.85 -8.44
CA ALA A 245 -13.99 -13.81 -9.30
C ALA A 245 -13.54 -15.07 -8.55
N LEU A 246 -13.04 -14.95 -7.31
CA LEU A 246 -12.69 -16.08 -6.46
C LEU A 246 -13.93 -16.91 -6.10
N ASN A 247 -15.01 -16.25 -5.68
CA ASN A 247 -16.25 -16.92 -5.33
C ASN A 247 -16.87 -17.67 -6.52
N ASN A 248 -16.75 -17.12 -7.72
CA ASN A 248 -17.26 -17.74 -8.95
C ASN A 248 -16.37 -18.85 -9.51
N GLY A 249 -15.14 -19.03 -8.98
CA GLY A 249 -14.17 -20.00 -9.48
C GLY A 249 -13.43 -19.56 -10.75
N ASP A 250 -13.46 -18.27 -11.08
CA ASP A 250 -12.71 -17.72 -12.23
C ASP A 250 -11.20 -17.65 -11.92
N ILE A 251 -10.86 -17.50 -10.64
CA ILE A 251 -9.52 -17.59 -10.06
C ILE A 251 -9.50 -18.58 -8.89
N ASP A 252 -8.31 -19.05 -8.53
CA ASP A 252 -8.10 -20.08 -7.50
C ASP A 252 -7.76 -19.44 -6.14
N LEU A 253 -6.95 -18.41 -6.15
CA LEU A 253 -6.52 -17.62 -5.01
C LEU A 253 -6.68 -16.14 -5.32
N ASN A 254 -6.76 -15.30 -4.30
CA ASN A 254 -6.51 -13.88 -4.47
C ASN A 254 -5.50 -13.34 -3.43
N SER A 255 -4.78 -12.28 -3.79
CA SER A 255 -3.73 -11.68 -2.97
C SER A 255 -3.75 -10.16 -3.11
N PHE A 256 -4.62 -9.50 -2.36
CA PHE A 256 -4.72 -8.03 -2.37
C PHE A 256 -5.45 -7.48 -1.13
N GLN A 257 -6.15 -8.32 -0.39
CA GLN A 257 -7.06 -7.94 0.70
C GLN A 257 -6.46 -8.21 2.08
N HIS A 258 -7.05 -7.61 3.07
CA HIS A 258 -6.75 -7.76 4.49
C HIS A 258 -8.02 -7.82 5.31
#